data_58e1c819c15e50a5515d8e9a8f463a52
#
_entry.id   58e1c819c15e50a5515d8e9a8f463a52
#
_cell.length_a   1.000
_cell.length_b   1.000
_cell.length_c   1.000
_cell.angle_alpha   90.00
_cell.angle_beta   90.00
_cell.angle_gamma   90.00
#
_symmetry.space_group_name_H-M   'P 1'
#
loop_
_entity.id
_entity.type
_entity.pdbx_description
1 polymer ?
#
loop_
_entity_poly.entity_id
_entity_poly.type
_entity_poly.pdbx_seq_one_letter_code
_entity_poly.pdbx_strand_id
1 'polypeptide(L)'
;MELVFWQLSLALIIIIALLWLAAPIILRRYSRLKRHDAPRKKLPIANTSRLCAFPLYIQQVKRYKKLLAVVLGLHALLLVMMIILTGRPSSVAVASPEVKNRDIVLCLDVSRSMYEYDVEIIKTYRTLARKFDGERLGLVLFDRSPAVIFPLTDDASLIDSKLALIEKALTPPGTLEYFDILSGTAVSNGQGSSLIGDGLASCISRFDKLDSKRSRSIILGTDNQLAGTPIISLPEAAELAKQKDIRVYGIYPNSNKNRETEVAELKRTMLATSGDYYALRDKNTIPSIVQKIAAQDASRFKGTPRVTRTDQPQLLLYGMLIIIISLIIIDWRLRI
;
A
#
# COMPACT_ATOMS: atom_id res chain seq x y z
N MET A 1 -0.27 -17.13 12.32
CA MET A 1 -1.63 -17.55 11.93
C MET A 1 -2.53 -17.41 13.14
N GLU A 2 -3.60 -16.63 12.99
CA GLU A 2 -4.63 -16.50 14.04
C GLU A 2 -5.91 -17.19 13.59
N LEU A 3 -6.60 -17.83 14.51
CA LEU A 3 -7.92 -18.43 14.26
C LEU A 3 -8.98 -17.36 14.52
N VAL A 4 -9.70 -16.94 13.47
CA VAL A 4 -10.75 -15.90 13.58
C VAL A 4 -11.90 -16.36 14.48
N PHE A 5 -12.28 -17.63 14.38
CA PHE A 5 -13.38 -18.22 15.12
C PHE A 5 -12.92 -19.35 16.06
N TRP A 6 -11.88 -19.09 16.87
CA TRP A 6 -11.35 -20.07 17.81
C TRP A 6 -12.42 -20.63 18.78
N GLN A 7 -13.44 -19.83 19.09
CA GLN A 7 -14.56 -20.23 19.94
C GLN A 7 -15.40 -21.35 19.31
N LEU A 8 -15.62 -21.33 17.98
CA LEU A 8 -16.32 -22.38 17.26
C LEU A 8 -15.52 -23.70 17.26
N SER A 9 -14.21 -23.60 17.05
CA SER A 9 -13.34 -24.78 17.11
C SER A 9 -13.34 -25.40 18.51
N LEU A 10 -13.33 -24.57 19.55
CA LEU A 10 -13.36 -25.02 20.94
C LEU A 10 -14.72 -25.64 21.29
N ALA A 11 -15.82 -25.06 20.85
CA ALA A 11 -17.17 -25.62 21.03
C ALA A 11 -17.30 -27.01 20.36
N LEU A 12 -16.77 -27.16 19.15
CA LEU A 12 -16.78 -28.44 18.41
C LEU A 12 -15.97 -29.51 19.16
N ILE A 13 -14.80 -29.16 19.67
CA ILE A 13 -13.99 -30.08 20.50
C ILE A 13 -14.77 -30.57 21.73
N ILE A 14 -15.43 -29.63 22.43
CA ILE A 14 -16.24 -29.96 23.63
C ILE A 14 -17.40 -30.92 23.25
N ILE A 15 -18.13 -30.62 22.15
CA ILE A 15 -19.22 -31.46 21.68
C ILE A 15 -18.73 -32.86 21.35
N ILE A 16 -17.60 -32.99 20.64
CA ILE A 16 -17.03 -34.29 20.29
C ILE A 16 -16.61 -35.08 21.54
N ALA A 17 -15.98 -34.36 22.51
CA ALA A 17 -15.61 -34.99 23.78
C ALA A 17 -16.83 -35.48 24.57
N LEU A 18 -17.91 -34.71 24.63
CA LEU A 18 -19.17 -35.11 25.28
C LEU A 18 -19.82 -36.31 24.58
N LEU A 19 -19.85 -36.32 23.24
CA LEU A 19 -20.35 -37.45 22.48
C LEU A 19 -19.50 -38.71 22.71
N TRP A 20 -18.18 -38.58 22.81
CA TRP A 20 -17.29 -39.68 23.09
C TRP A 20 -17.51 -40.26 24.50
N LEU A 21 -17.72 -39.41 25.50
CA LEU A 21 -18.08 -39.81 26.87
C LEU A 21 -19.46 -40.45 26.95
N ALA A 22 -20.43 -39.98 26.17
CA ALA A 22 -21.80 -40.50 26.12
C ALA A 22 -21.90 -41.80 25.30
N ALA A 23 -21.04 -42.04 24.33
CA ALA A 23 -21.07 -43.20 23.43
C ALA A 23 -21.15 -44.53 24.15
N PRO A 24 -20.33 -44.85 25.19
CA PRO A 24 -20.43 -46.15 25.88
C PRO A 24 -21.75 -46.31 26.65
N ILE A 25 -22.34 -45.20 27.13
CA ILE A 25 -23.62 -45.21 27.85
C ILE A 25 -24.76 -45.51 26.85
N ILE A 26 -24.74 -44.80 25.71
CA ILE A 26 -25.72 -44.97 24.64
C ILE A 26 -25.65 -46.40 24.06
N LEU A 27 -24.43 -46.89 23.77
CA LEU A 27 -24.23 -48.25 23.23
C LEU A 27 -24.69 -49.32 24.21
N ARG A 28 -24.43 -49.14 25.51
CA ARG A 28 -24.93 -50.08 26.55
C ARG A 28 -26.45 -50.08 26.65
N ARG A 29 -27.07 -48.91 26.51
CA ARG A 29 -28.53 -48.78 26.52
C ARG A 29 -29.15 -49.39 25.27
N TYR A 30 -28.58 -49.16 24.11
CA TYR A 30 -29.01 -49.75 22.84
C TYR A 30 -28.83 -51.30 22.80
N SER A 31 -27.72 -51.80 23.35
CA SER A 31 -27.50 -53.25 23.43
C SER A 31 -28.46 -53.95 24.38
N ARG A 32 -28.95 -53.25 25.45
CA ARG A 32 -29.99 -53.78 26.35
C ARG A 32 -31.35 -53.85 25.65
N LEU A 33 -31.70 -52.85 24.86
CA LEU A 33 -32.95 -52.80 24.08
C LEU A 33 -32.99 -53.88 22.97
N LYS A 34 -31.85 -54.17 22.33
CA LYS A 34 -31.75 -55.16 21.26
C LYS A 34 -31.64 -56.63 21.75
N ARG A 35 -31.53 -56.84 23.05
CA ARG A 35 -31.50 -58.20 23.66
C ARG A 35 -32.88 -58.87 23.70
N HIS A 36 -33.94 -58.16 23.35
CA HIS A 36 -35.32 -58.69 23.26
C HIS A 36 -35.67 -59.30 21.91
N ASP A 37 -34.82 -59.15 20.88
CA ASP A 37 -35.04 -59.79 19.58
C ASP A 37 -34.30 -61.15 19.50
N ALA A 38 -35.04 -62.15 19.16
CA ALA A 38 -34.81 -63.52 18.92
C ALA A 38 -33.37 -64.13 19.03
N PRO A 39 -33.19 -65.26 19.61
CA PRO A 39 -31.89 -65.92 19.72
C PRO A 39 -31.35 -66.26 18.34
N ARG A 40 -30.33 -65.47 17.88
CA ARG A 40 -29.53 -65.91 16.72
C ARG A 40 -28.95 -67.29 17.04
N LYS A 41 -29.38 -68.29 16.31
CA LYS A 41 -28.79 -69.68 16.38
C LYS A 41 -27.29 -69.50 16.16
N LYS A 42 -26.52 -69.60 17.23
CA LYS A 42 -25.07 -69.71 17.18
C LYS A 42 -24.72 -71.06 16.68
N LEU A 43 -24.26 -71.20 15.44
CA LEU A 43 -23.70 -72.44 14.93
C LEU A 43 -22.35 -72.68 15.64
N PRO A 44 -22.18 -73.80 16.35
CA PRO A 44 -20.90 -74.11 16.97
C PRO A 44 -19.91 -74.49 15.86
N ILE A 45 -18.85 -73.62 15.72
CA ILE A 45 -17.75 -73.95 14.82
C ILE A 45 -16.72 -74.78 15.63
N ALA A 46 -16.52 -76.03 15.25
CA ALA A 46 -15.53 -76.87 15.87
C ALA A 46 -14.09 -76.44 15.51
N ASN A 47 -13.16 -76.57 16.47
CA ASN A 47 -11.73 -76.31 16.30
C ASN A 47 -11.26 -74.87 16.12
N THR A 48 -11.99 -73.86 16.61
CA THR A 48 -11.54 -72.46 16.59
C THR A 48 -10.21 -72.26 17.32
N SER A 49 -9.92 -72.99 18.37
CA SER A 49 -8.66 -72.98 19.10
C SER A 49 -7.43 -73.31 18.24
N ARG A 50 -7.52 -74.25 17.35
CA ARG A 50 -6.45 -74.63 16.41
C ARG A 50 -6.26 -73.59 15.31
N LEU A 51 -7.33 -72.99 14.79
CA LEU A 51 -7.28 -71.85 13.83
C LEU A 51 -6.61 -70.64 14.43
N CYS A 52 -6.94 -70.26 15.66
CA CYS A 52 -6.33 -69.16 16.35
C CYS A 52 -4.86 -69.38 16.73
N ALA A 53 -4.39 -70.64 16.81
CA ALA A 53 -2.99 -70.98 17.06
C ALA A 53 -2.13 -70.99 15.78
N PHE A 54 -2.72 -70.86 14.59
CA PHE A 54 -1.99 -70.98 13.32
C PHE A 54 -1.11 -69.78 13.11
N PRO A 55 0.23 -69.90 12.89
CA PRO A 55 1.16 -68.75 12.81
C PRO A 55 0.76 -67.70 11.76
N LEU A 56 0.32 -68.16 10.59
CA LEU A 56 -0.14 -67.29 9.49
C LEU A 56 -1.39 -66.48 9.88
N TYR A 57 -2.34 -67.07 10.59
CA TYR A 57 -3.52 -66.39 11.08
C TYR A 57 -3.16 -65.29 12.09
N ILE A 58 -2.29 -65.59 13.03
CA ILE A 58 -1.81 -64.61 14.03
C ILE A 58 -1.10 -63.45 13.34
N GLN A 59 -0.29 -63.74 12.32
CA GLN A 59 0.42 -62.72 11.56
C GLN A 59 -0.55 -61.82 10.77
N GLN A 60 -1.54 -62.37 10.11
CA GLN A 60 -2.57 -61.63 9.37
C GLN A 60 -3.42 -60.76 10.31
N VAL A 61 -3.87 -61.30 11.45
CA VAL A 61 -4.62 -60.51 12.44
C VAL A 61 -3.78 -59.38 13.02
N LYS A 62 -2.50 -59.61 13.29
CA LYS A 62 -1.60 -58.53 13.75
C LYS A 62 -1.44 -57.45 12.67
N ARG A 63 -1.28 -57.81 11.38
CA ARG A 63 -1.23 -56.88 10.26
C ARG A 63 -2.52 -56.06 10.15
N TYR A 64 -3.67 -56.74 10.17
CA TYR A 64 -4.99 -56.10 10.12
C TYR A 64 -5.20 -55.11 11.26
N LYS A 65 -4.87 -55.49 12.50
CA LYS A 65 -4.95 -54.61 13.68
C LYS A 65 -4.05 -53.37 13.53
N LYS A 66 -2.83 -53.53 12.99
CA LYS A 66 -1.93 -52.40 12.72
C LYS A 66 -2.51 -51.46 11.66
N LEU A 67 -3.00 -52.00 10.56
CA LEU A 67 -3.62 -51.20 9.49
C LEU A 67 -4.88 -50.50 9.99
N LEU A 68 -5.72 -51.17 10.78
CA LEU A 68 -6.90 -50.57 11.39
C LEU A 68 -6.53 -49.39 12.32
N ALA A 69 -5.48 -49.56 13.13
CA ALA A 69 -4.99 -48.49 14.00
C ALA A 69 -4.49 -47.28 13.19
N VAL A 70 -3.81 -47.51 12.05
CA VAL A 70 -3.36 -46.45 11.15
C VAL A 70 -4.57 -45.72 10.52
N VAL A 71 -5.57 -46.47 10.04
CA VAL A 71 -6.79 -45.88 9.47
C VAL A 71 -7.53 -45.02 10.50
N LEU A 72 -7.70 -45.53 11.72
CA LEU A 72 -8.30 -44.74 12.81
C LEU A 72 -7.50 -43.50 13.16
N GLY A 73 -6.17 -43.60 13.18
CA GLY A 73 -5.28 -42.44 13.41
C GLY A 73 -5.41 -41.38 12.32
N LEU A 74 -5.48 -41.81 11.05
CA LEU A 74 -5.67 -40.88 9.92
C LEU A 74 -7.03 -40.17 9.94
N HIS A 75 -8.11 -40.89 10.31
CA HIS A 75 -9.43 -40.27 10.49
C HIS A 75 -9.43 -39.29 11.64
N ALA A 76 -8.80 -39.60 12.76
CA ALA A 76 -8.66 -38.66 13.88
C ALA A 76 -7.89 -37.40 13.47
N LEU A 77 -6.80 -37.56 12.72
CA LEU A 77 -6.01 -36.43 12.19
C LEU A 77 -6.84 -35.57 11.22
N LEU A 78 -7.60 -36.19 10.33
CA LEU A 78 -8.49 -35.51 9.40
C LEU A 78 -9.55 -34.69 10.14
N LEU A 79 -10.13 -35.25 11.19
CA LEU A 79 -11.11 -34.59 12.05
C LEU A 79 -10.49 -33.36 12.76
N VAL A 80 -9.28 -33.48 13.28
CA VAL A 80 -8.54 -32.33 13.88
C VAL A 80 -8.30 -31.25 12.86
N MET A 81 -7.88 -31.60 11.64
CA MET A 81 -7.68 -30.61 10.56
C MET A 81 -8.99 -29.92 10.18
N MET A 82 -10.11 -30.61 10.13
CA MET A 82 -11.44 -30.03 9.90
C MET A 82 -11.82 -29.02 11.00
N ILE A 83 -11.56 -29.36 12.25
CA ILE A 83 -11.82 -28.47 13.39
C ILE A 83 -10.98 -27.18 13.29
N ILE A 84 -9.69 -27.30 12.90
CA ILE A 84 -8.82 -26.14 12.69
C ILE A 84 -9.33 -25.31 11.53
N LEU A 85 -9.80 -25.94 10.45
CA LEU A 85 -10.32 -25.23 9.28
C LEU A 85 -11.59 -24.42 9.59
N THR A 86 -12.49 -24.95 10.46
CA THR A 86 -13.67 -24.19 10.92
C THR A 86 -13.29 -22.95 11.73
N GLY A 87 -12.13 -22.94 12.37
CA GLY A 87 -11.56 -21.79 13.05
C GLY A 87 -11.09 -20.65 12.11
N ARG A 88 -11.10 -20.90 10.79
CA ARG A 88 -10.74 -19.95 9.75
C ARG A 88 -9.34 -19.36 9.95
N PRO A 89 -8.28 -20.15 9.68
CA PRO A 89 -6.90 -19.68 9.82
C PRO A 89 -6.63 -18.51 8.88
N SER A 90 -6.25 -17.37 9.44
CA SER A 90 -5.97 -16.15 8.70
C SER A 90 -4.60 -15.57 9.06
N SER A 91 -3.97 -14.92 8.09
CA SER A 91 -2.83 -14.04 8.33
C SER A 91 -3.33 -12.60 8.48
N VAL A 92 -2.86 -11.93 9.51
CA VAL A 92 -3.13 -10.52 9.73
C VAL A 92 -2.00 -9.73 9.10
N ALA A 93 -2.28 -9.04 8.00
CA ALA A 93 -1.39 -8.04 7.45
C ALA A 93 -1.90 -6.66 7.92
N VAL A 94 -1.08 -5.98 8.71
CA VAL A 94 -1.30 -4.57 9.03
C VAL A 94 -0.80 -3.79 7.82
N ALA A 95 -1.67 -3.56 6.85
CA ALA A 95 -1.42 -2.59 5.81
C ALA A 95 -1.78 -1.22 6.38
N SER A 96 -0.78 -0.38 6.63
CA SER A 96 -1.02 1.06 6.60
C SER A 96 -1.35 1.37 5.15
N PRO A 97 -2.59 1.72 4.80
CA PRO A 97 -2.84 2.22 3.46
C PRO A 97 -1.95 3.47 3.34
N GLU A 98 -1.06 3.50 2.38
CA GLU A 98 -0.55 4.76 1.87
C GLU A 98 -1.78 5.49 1.35
N VAL A 99 -2.35 6.31 2.21
CA VAL A 99 -3.49 7.13 1.83
C VAL A 99 -2.90 8.18 0.91
N LYS A 100 -3.12 8.03 -0.39
CA LYS A 100 -2.76 9.01 -1.43
C LYS A 100 -3.58 10.29 -1.22
N ASN A 101 -3.16 11.11 -0.29
CA ASN A 101 -3.89 12.31 0.18
C ASN A 101 -3.03 13.57 0.07
N ARG A 102 -2.12 13.60 -0.90
CA ARG A 102 -1.24 14.75 -1.15
C ARG A 102 -1.69 15.51 -2.38
N ASP A 103 -1.66 16.80 -2.26
CA ASP A 103 -1.80 17.73 -3.38
C ASP A 103 -0.49 18.52 -3.50
N ILE A 104 0.17 18.41 -4.63
CA ILE A 104 1.48 19.02 -4.87
C ILE A 104 1.38 19.90 -6.11
N VAL A 105 1.63 21.20 -5.95
CA VAL A 105 1.72 22.12 -7.07
C VAL A 105 3.19 22.39 -7.37
N LEU A 106 3.60 22.05 -8.58
CA LEU A 106 4.90 22.43 -9.14
C LEU A 106 4.79 23.84 -9.69
N CYS A 107 5.60 24.75 -9.19
CA CYS A 107 5.55 26.17 -9.47
C CYS A 107 6.91 26.59 -10.02
N LEU A 108 7.00 26.99 -11.28
CA LEU A 108 8.27 27.32 -11.93
C LEU A 108 8.29 28.75 -12.42
N ASP A 109 9.26 29.50 -11.96
CA ASP A 109 9.68 30.77 -12.49
C ASP A 109 10.37 30.56 -13.84
N VAL A 110 9.81 31.06 -14.92
CA VAL A 110 10.36 30.98 -16.28
C VAL A 110 10.82 32.33 -16.79
N SER A 111 11.19 33.23 -15.86
CA SER A 111 11.79 34.52 -16.17
C SER A 111 13.15 34.37 -16.86
N ARG A 112 13.59 35.44 -17.51
CA ARG A 112 14.83 35.42 -18.30
C ARG A 112 16.07 34.97 -17.53
N SER A 113 16.14 35.23 -16.23
CA SER A 113 17.26 34.84 -15.37
C SER A 113 17.28 33.33 -15.12
N MET A 114 16.13 32.65 -15.27
CA MET A 114 15.97 31.20 -15.08
C MET A 114 16.26 30.38 -16.34
N TYR A 115 16.38 31.02 -17.50
CA TYR A 115 16.53 30.41 -18.81
C TYR A 115 17.51 29.24 -18.92
N GLU A 116 18.68 29.33 -18.25
CA GLU A 116 19.69 28.25 -18.24
C GLU A 116 19.32 27.07 -17.31
N TYR A 117 18.35 27.26 -16.42
CA TYR A 117 17.99 26.32 -15.35
C TYR A 117 16.63 25.65 -15.54
N ASP A 118 15.77 26.23 -16.37
CA ASP A 118 14.39 25.77 -16.58
C ASP A 118 14.32 24.28 -16.92
N VAL A 119 15.15 23.82 -17.86
CA VAL A 119 15.20 22.42 -18.28
C VAL A 119 15.61 21.49 -17.13
N GLU A 120 16.61 21.92 -16.32
CA GLU A 120 17.11 21.12 -15.20
C GLU A 120 16.05 21.03 -14.09
N ILE A 121 15.30 22.10 -13.84
CA ILE A 121 14.20 22.11 -12.87
C ILE A 121 13.05 21.25 -13.35
N ILE A 122 12.66 21.32 -14.64
CA ILE A 122 11.60 20.46 -15.18
C ILE A 122 11.99 18.98 -15.12
N LYS A 123 13.24 18.61 -15.38
CA LYS A 123 13.75 17.25 -15.17
C LYS A 123 13.65 16.82 -13.70
N THR A 124 13.95 17.74 -12.78
CA THR A 124 13.80 17.52 -11.35
C THR A 124 12.32 17.30 -10.99
N TYR A 125 11.42 18.12 -11.51
CA TYR A 125 9.97 17.98 -11.33
C TYR A 125 9.44 16.66 -11.88
N ARG A 126 9.90 16.25 -13.06
CA ARG A 126 9.54 14.95 -13.65
C ARG A 126 10.01 13.78 -12.78
N THR A 127 11.20 13.89 -12.20
CA THR A 127 11.73 12.85 -11.29
C THR A 127 10.93 12.82 -9.98
N LEU A 128 10.57 13.99 -9.43
CA LEU A 128 9.72 14.09 -8.25
C LEU A 128 8.32 13.52 -8.52
N ALA A 129 7.71 13.86 -9.68
CA ALA A 129 6.40 13.36 -10.06
C ALA A 129 6.34 11.82 -10.05
N ARG A 130 7.37 11.16 -10.57
CA ARG A 130 7.48 9.69 -10.52
C ARG A 130 7.63 9.12 -9.11
N LYS A 131 8.17 9.89 -8.16
CA LYS A 131 8.27 9.48 -6.74
C LYS A 131 6.95 9.66 -6.00
N PHE A 132 6.08 10.56 -6.49
CA PHE A 132 4.75 10.83 -5.97
C PHE A 132 3.63 10.18 -6.79
N ASP A 133 3.93 9.02 -7.40
CA ASP A 133 2.95 8.28 -8.22
C ASP A 133 1.64 8.02 -7.47
N GLY A 134 0.53 8.40 -8.13
CA GLY A 134 -0.83 8.33 -7.60
C GLY A 134 -1.21 9.43 -6.61
N GLU A 135 -0.35 10.42 -6.36
CA GLU A 135 -0.71 11.67 -5.71
C GLU A 135 -1.19 12.69 -6.75
N ARG A 136 -1.92 13.72 -6.31
CA ARG A 136 -2.35 14.78 -7.23
C ARG A 136 -1.24 15.80 -7.42
N LEU A 137 -0.83 16.00 -8.67
CA LEU A 137 0.14 17.01 -9.06
C LEU A 137 -0.51 18.01 -10.01
N GLY A 138 -0.07 19.27 -9.91
CA GLY A 138 -0.38 20.35 -10.86
C GLY A 138 0.88 21.08 -11.27
N LEU A 139 0.89 21.77 -12.42
CA LEU A 139 2.02 22.58 -12.87
C LEU A 139 1.56 23.97 -13.28
N VAL A 140 2.25 24.97 -12.74
CA VAL A 140 2.10 26.39 -13.08
C VAL A 140 3.46 26.94 -13.48
N LEU A 141 3.54 27.57 -14.63
CA LEU A 141 4.67 28.39 -15.03
C LEU A 141 4.31 29.87 -14.79
N PHE A 142 5.27 30.66 -14.36
CA PHE A 142 5.06 32.09 -14.20
C PHE A 142 6.31 32.89 -14.55
N ASP A 143 6.09 34.07 -15.09
CA ASP A 143 7.05 35.15 -15.21
C ASP A 143 6.34 36.44 -14.72
N ARG A 144 5.65 37.13 -15.58
CA ARG A 144 4.79 38.27 -15.23
C ARG A 144 3.36 37.84 -14.94
N SER A 145 2.91 36.81 -15.59
CA SER A 145 1.58 36.23 -15.45
C SER A 145 1.69 34.72 -15.21
N PRO A 146 0.83 34.12 -14.39
CA PRO A 146 0.84 32.68 -14.19
C PRO A 146 0.07 31.98 -15.30
N ALA A 147 0.66 30.93 -15.88
CA ALA A 147 0.05 30.02 -16.84
C ALA A 147 -0.10 28.62 -16.23
N VAL A 148 -1.33 28.13 -16.15
CA VAL A 148 -1.60 26.75 -15.67
C VAL A 148 -1.40 25.78 -16.83
N ILE A 149 -0.40 24.92 -16.72
CA ILE A 149 -0.11 23.92 -17.75
C ILE A 149 -1.03 22.68 -17.59
N PHE A 150 -1.21 22.25 -16.35
CA PHE A 150 -2.24 21.29 -15.97
C PHE A 150 -2.67 21.49 -14.52
N PRO A 151 -3.97 21.30 -14.24
CA PRO A 151 -4.50 21.41 -12.88
C PRO A 151 -4.10 20.20 -12.04
N LEU A 152 -4.43 20.21 -10.74
CA LEU A 152 -4.22 19.07 -9.87
C LEU A 152 -4.92 17.81 -10.39
N THR A 153 -4.14 16.82 -10.80
CA THR A 153 -4.58 15.51 -11.32
C THR A 153 -3.72 14.39 -10.78
N ASP A 154 -4.27 13.21 -10.65
CA ASP A 154 -3.58 11.95 -10.28
C ASP A 154 -3.28 11.06 -11.51
N ASP A 155 -3.57 11.54 -12.72
CA ASP A 155 -3.24 10.85 -13.95
C ASP A 155 -1.73 10.94 -14.24
N ALA A 156 -0.99 9.91 -13.82
CA ALA A 156 0.46 9.82 -14.00
C ALA A 156 0.89 9.90 -15.48
N SER A 157 0.06 9.40 -16.40
CA SER A 157 0.35 9.44 -17.85
C SER A 157 0.26 10.86 -18.38
N LEU A 158 -0.78 11.60 -18.00
CA LEU A 158 -0.95 13.00 -18.34
C LEU A 158 0.20 13.84 -17.77
N ILE A 159 0.54 13.65 -16.50
CA ILE A 159 1.61 14.38 -15.81
C ILE A 159 2.95 14.16 -16.52
N ASP A 160 3.36 12.89 -16.75
CA ASP A 160 4.66 12.60 -17.41
C ASP A 160 4.69 13.13 -18.84
N SER A 161 3.60 12.98 -19.61
CA SER A 161 3.52 13.46 -21.00
C SER A 161 3.60 14.99 -21.08
N LYS A 162 2.94 15.72 -20.20
CA LYS A 162 2.99 17.18 -20.14
C LYS A 162 4.36 17.71 -19.71
N LEU A 163 4.96 17.10 -18.67
CA LEU A 163 6.31 17.47 -18.24
C LEU A 163 7.36 17.16 -19.33
N ALA A 164 7.22 16.03 -20.06
CA ALA A 164 8.10 15.71 -21.17
C ALA A 164 7.95 16.69 -22.35
N LEU A 165 6.72 17.13 -22.64
CA LEU A 165 6.45 18.11 -23.68
C LEU A 165 7.14 19.45 -23.33
N ILE A 166 7.04 19.90 -22.10
CA ILE A 166 7.69 21.15 -21.64
C ILE A 166 9.20 21.01 -21.65
N GLU A 167 9.74 19.88 -21.14
CA GLU A 167 11.18 19.59 -21.21
C GLU A 167 11.70 19.71 -22.64
N LYS A 168 10.97 19.16 -23.61
CA LYS A 168 11.32 19.24 -25.03
C LYS A 168 11.24 20.67 -25.57
N ALA A 169 10.17 21.39 -25.26
CA ALA A 169 9.97 22.74 -25.75
C ALA A 169 10.96 23.78 -25.18
N LEU A 170 11.40 23.56 -23.94
CA LEU A 170 12.45 24.36 -23.32
C LEU A 170 13.87 23.99 -23.82
N THR A 171 14.00 22.96 -24.70
CA THR A 171 15.30 22.47 -25.21
C THR A 171 15.33 22.45 -26.74
N PRO A 172 16.20 23.19 -27.44
CA PRO A 172 17.01 24.28 -26.95
C PRO A 172 16.19 25.53 -26.65
N PRO A 173 16.61 26.35 -25.73
CA PRO A 173 15.91 27.59 -25.41
C PRO A 173 15.96 28.54 -26.58
N GLY A 174 14.90 29.43 -26.71
CA GLY A 174 14.80 30.45 -27.77
C GLY A 174 14.21 29.96 -29.08
N THR A 175 13.67 28.73 -29.14
CA THR A 175 12.91 28.24 -30.29
C THR A 175 11.48 28.77 -30.33
N LEU A 176 10.77 28.59 -31.44
CA LEU A 176 9.35 28.95 -31.53
C LEU A 176 8.51 28.18 -30.50
N GLU A 177 8.80 26.89 -30.33
CA GLU A 177 8.13 26.07 -29.30
C GLU A 177 8.38 26.56 -27.88
N TYR A 178 9.59 27.07 -27.59
CA TYR A 178 9.90 27.73 -26.34
C TYR A 178 8.99 28.92 -26.07
N PHE A 179 8.91 29.84 -27.06
CA PHE A 179 8.09 31.06 -26.92
C PHE A 179 6.59 30.75 -26.92
N ASP A 180 6.14 29.71 -27.62
CA ASP A 180 4.75 29.28 -27.64
C ASP A 180 4.30 28.78 -26.25
N ILE A 181 5.09 27.91 -25.62
CA ILE A 181 4.80 27.42 -24.27
C ILE A 181 4.81 28.55 -23.22
N LEU A 182 5.70 29.51 -23.36
CA LEU A 182 5.81 30.66 -22.46
C LEU A 182 4.87 31.83 -22.80
N SER A 183 4.15 31.79 -23.92
CA SER A 183 3.28 32.87 -24.39
C SER A 183 2.24 33.30 -23.34
N GLY A 184 1.75 32.33 -22.52
CA GLY A 184 0.82 32.59 -21.42
C GLY A 184 1.44 33.28 -20.18
N THR A 185 2.77 33.31 -20.07
CA THR A 185 3.48 33.87 -18.92
C THR A 185 4.01 35.27 -19.19
N ALA A 186 4.24 35.63 -20.45
CA ALA A 186 4.75 36.93 -20.89
C ALA A 186 3.60 37.90 -21.20
N VAL A 187 3.80 39.16 -20.87
CA VAL A 187 2.91 40.25 -21.36
C VAL A 187 3.49 40.82 -22.64
N SER A 188 2.63 41.15 -23.61
CA SER A 188 2.93 41.52 -25.01
C SER A 188 3.84 42.75 -25.23
N ASN A 189 4.27 43.46 -24.20
CA ASN A 189 5.09 44.67 -24.32
C ASN A 189 6.61 44.43 -24.19
N GLY A 190 7.09 43.16 -24.24
CA GLY A 190 8.53 42.85 -24.36
C GLY A 190 9.40 43.17 -23.14
N GLN A 191 8.88 43.72 -22.08
CA GLN A 191 9.60 43.90 -20.82
C GLN A 191 9.38 42.69 -19.95
N GLY A 192 10.38 41.80 -19.88
CA GLY A 192 10.41 40.70 -18.95
C GLY A 192 10.30 41.18 -17.51
N SER A 193 9.56 40.48 -16.70
CA SER A 193 9.50 40.74 -15.27
C SER A 193 9.43 39.38 -14.56
N SER A 194 9.93 39.30 -13.34
CA SER A 194 9.81 38.14 -12.48
C SER A 194 9.03 38.55 -11.25
N LEU A 195 7.74 38.21 -11.19
CA LEU A 195 6.83 38.51 -10.09
C LEU A 195 6.63 37.30 -9.19
N ILE A 196 7.66 36.97 -8.41
CA ILE A 196 7.77 35.72 -7.66
C ILE A 196 6.65 35.57 -6.62
N GLY A 197 6.31 36.67 -5.91
CA GLY A 197 5.22 36.66 -4.93
C GLY A 197 3.86 36.41 -5.58
N ASP A 198 3.57 37.06 -6.71
CA ASP A 198 2.35 36.88 -7.49
C ASP A 198 2.27 35.46 -8.07
N GLY A 199 3.41 34.94 -8.55
CA GLY A 199 3.54 33.54 -9.01
C GLY A 199 3.21 32.55 -7.92
N LEU A 200 3.80 32.71 -6.73
CA LEU A 200 3.51 31.84 -5.58
C LEU A 200 2.05 31.97 -5.15
N ALA A 201 1.48 33.17 -5.06
CA ALA A 201 0.08 33.37 -4.72
C ALA A 201 -0.87 32.67 -5.72
N SER A 202 -0.51 32.70 -7.00
CA SER A 202 -1.25 32.00 -8.05
C SER A 202 -1.16 30.48 -7.89
N CYS A 203 0.00 29.93 -7.53
CA CYS A 203 0.17 28.51 -7.23
C CYS A 203 -0.66 28.10 -6.00
N ILE A 204 -0.71 28.93 -4.95
CA ILE A 204 -1.56 28.71 -3.76
C ILE A 204 -3.05 28.64 -4.15
N SER A 205 -3.49 29.42 -5.12
CA SER A 205 -4.89 29.46 -5.56
C SER A 205 -5.33 28.22 -6.36
N ARG A 206 -4.40 27.33 -6.73
CA ARG A 206 -4.69 26.10 -7.50
C ARG A 206 -5.19 24.94 -6.65
N PHE A 207 -5.07 25.03 -5.32
CA PHE A 207 -5.60 24.00 -4.44
C PHE A 207 -7.13 24.11 -4.36
N ASP A 208 -7.77 23.02 -4.77
CA ASP A 208 -9.19 22.76 -4.55
C ASP A 208 -9.39 21.95 -3.24
N LYS A 209 -10.62 21.62 -2.89
CA LYS A 209 -10.97 20.75 -1.75
C LYS A 209 -10.30 21.20 -0.43
N LEU A 210 -10.28 22.49 -0.15
CA LEU A 210 -9.64 23.05 1.03
C LEU A 210 -10.17 22.47 2.35
N ASP A 211 -11.43 22.05 2.39
CA ASP A 211 -12.07 21.41 3.55
C ASP A 211 -11.71 19.93 3.72
N SER A 212 -11.04 19.33 2.76
CA SER A 212 -10.60 17.93 2.85
C SER A 212 -9.31 17.77 3.65
N LYS A 213 -9.20 16.65 4.38
CA LYS A 213 -7.98 16.28 5.09
C LYS A 213 -6.90 15.80 4.08
N ARG A 214 -6.30 16.75 3.37
CA ARG A 214 -5.20 16.50 2.44
C ARG A 214 -3.98 17.32 2.84
N SER A 215 -2.78 16.78 2.66
CA SER A 215 -1.58 17.57 2.80
C SER A 215 -1.31 18.35 1.51
N ARG A 216 -0.90 19.60 1.65
CA ARG A 216 -0.69 20.51 0.52
C ARG A 216 0.73 21.03 0.52
N SER A 217 1.37 20.91 -0.62
CA SER A 217 2.75 21.35 -0.80
C SER A 217 2.93 22.05 -2.13
N ILE A 218 3.76 23.07 -2.15
CA ILE A 218 4.24 23.73 -3.38
C ILE A 218 5.74 23.45 -3.48
N ILE A 219 6.19 23.09 -4.68
CA ILE A 219 7.62 23.01 -5.01
C ILE A 219 7.92 24.17 -5.96
N LEU A 220 8.56 25.21 -5.44
CA LEU A 220 8.85 26.46 -6.14
C LEU A 220 10.27 26.46 -6.68
N GLY A 221 10.43 26.49 -8.00
CA GLY A 221 11.71 26.71 -8.68
C GLY A 221 11.86 28.18 -9.04
N THR A 222 12.83 28.89 -8.48
CA THR A 222 13.11 30.30 -8.75
C THR A 222 14.51 30.70 -8.28
N ASP A 223 15.12 31.68 -8.91
CA ASP A 223 16.35 32.32 -8.46
C ASP A 223 16.10 33.54 -7.56
N ASN A 224 14.84 33.82 -7.24
CA ASN A 224 14.38 34.97 -6.43
C ASN A 224 14.85 36.33 -6.92
N GLN A 225 15.05 36.50 -8.24
CA GLN A 225 15.33 37.78 -8.81
C GLN A 225 14.04 38.52 -9.15
N LEU A 226 13.62 39.43 -8.28
CA LEU A 226 12.46 40.24 -8.53
C LEU A 226 12.75 41.27 -9.65
N ALA A 227 11.94 41.25 -10.70
CA ALA A 227 11.96 42.21 -11.77
C ALA A 227 10.55 42.71 -12.05
N GLY A 228 10.27 43.95 -11.65
CA GLY A 228 8.95 44.58 -11.74
C GLY A 228 8.35 44.93 -10.38
N THR A 229 7.08 45.34 -10.37
CA THR A 229 6.35 45.71 -9.15
C THR A 229 5.28 44.62 -8.89
N PRO A 230 5.47 43.72 -7.91
CA PRO A 230 4.50 42.70 -7.60
C PRO A 230 3.28 43.31 -6.88
N ILE A 231 2.12 42.65 -7.02
CA ILE A 231 0.91 42.98 -6.26
C ILE A 231 1.07 42.45 -4.82
N ILE A 232 1.67 41.28 -4.69
CA ILE A 232 1.96 40.64 -3.41
C ILE A 232 3.46 40.27 -3.36
N SER A 233 4.13 40.60 -2.28
CA SER A 233 5.54 40.21 -2.08
C SER A 233 5.70 38.73 -1.78
N LEU A 234 6.90 38.19 -1.97
CA LEU A 234 7.18 36.79 -1.64
C LEU A 234 6.92 36.44 -0.15
N PRO A 235 7.30 37.29 0.83
CA PRO A 235 6.96 37.04 2.23
C PRO A 235 5.45 37.05 2.50
N GLU A 236 4.69 37.97 1.89
CA GLU A 236 3.22 38.00 2.03
C GLU A 236 2.55 36.78 1.41
N ALA A 237 3.00 36.33 0.23
CA ALA A 237 2.52 35.12 -0.39
C ALA A 237 2.83 33.88 0.47
N ALA A 238 3.99 33.83 1.13
CA ALA A 238 4.32 32.75 2.06
C ALA A 238 3.45 32.75 3.32
N GLU A 239 3.10 33.94 3.84
CA GLU A 239 2.17 34.03 4.96
C GLU A 239 0.76 33.55 4.54
N LEU A 240 0.31 33.84 3.33
CA LEU A 240 -0.91 33.29 2.76
C LEU A 240 -0.86 31.76 2.63
N ALA A 241 0.29 31.20 2.21
CA ALA A 241 0.49 29.75 2.17
C ALA A 241 0.36 29.12 3.56
N LYS A 242 1.02 29.74 4.55
CA LYS A 242 0.96 29.30 5.94
C LYS A 242 -0.46 29.32 6.51
N GLN A 243 -1.23 30.38 6.27
CA GLN A 243 -2.63 30.51 6.71
C GLN A 243 -3.52 29.41 6.11
N LYS A 244 -3.22 28.96 4.88
CA LYS A 244 -3.91 27.85 4.20
C LYS A 244 -3.30 26.49 4.50
N ASP A 245 -2.32 26.40 5.39
CA ASP A 245 -1.61 25.17 5.78
C ASP A 245 -0.94 24.49 4.57
N ILE A 246 -0.35 25.31 3.69
CA ILE A 246 0.41 24.89 2.52
C ILE A 246 1.89 25.09 2.80
N ARG A 247 2.70 24.05 2.63
CA ARG A 247 4.16 24.14 2.77
C ARG A 247 4.81 24.43 1.44
N VAL A 248 5.82 25.29 1.46
CA VAL A 248 6.53 25.68 0.24
C VAL A 248 7.97 25.22 0.32
N TYR A 249 8.38 24.41 -0.66
CA TYR A 249 9.74 23.91 -0.81
C TYR A 249 10.41 24.65 -1.97
N GLY A 250 11.45 25.42 -1.68
CA GLY A 250 12.17 26.20 -2.69
C GLY A 250 13.30 25.38 -3.33
N ILE A 251 13.40 25.41 -4.65
CA ILE A 251 14.55 24.88 -5.41
C ILE A 251 15.23 26.06 -6.08
N TYR A 252 16.46 26.32 -5.70
CA TYR A 252 17.26 27.44 -6.19
C TYR A 252 18.39 26.97 -7.10
N PRO A 253 18.56 27.55 -8.31
CA PRO A 253 19.69 27.28 -9.15
C PRO A 253 20.96 27.89 -8.54
N ASN A 254 21.85 27.08 -8.00
CA ASN A 254 23.05 27.51 -7.29
C ASN A 254 24.10 28.07 -8.26
N SER A 255 23.94 29.29 -8.75
CA SER A 255 24.75 29.82 -9.84
C SER A 255 25.65 31.02 -9.51
N ASN A 256 25.44 31.74 -8.42
CA ASN A 256 26.21 32.95 -8.19
C ASN A 256 26.44 33.25 -6.70
N LYS A 257 27.72 33.36 -6.30
CA LYS A 257 28.14 33.75 -4.95
C LYS A 257 27.76 35.21 -4.56
N ASN A 258 27.31 36.02 -5.53
CA ASN A 258 26.97 37.44 -5.33
C ASN A 258 25.49 37.71 -5.01
N ARG A 259 24.68 36.63 -4.69
CA ARG A 259 23.24 36.77 -4.46
C ARG A 259 22.82 36.18 -3.10
N GLU A 260 23.60 36.46 -2.09
CA GLU A 260 23.34 35.96 -0.73
C GLU A 260 22.03 36.51 -0.14
N THR A 261 21.63 37.73 -0.53
CA THR A 261 20.40 38.39 -0.05
C THR A 261 19.15 37.70 -0.57
N GLU A 262 19.08 37.43 -1.88
CA GLU A 262 17.96 36.77 -2.54
C GLU A 262 17.79 35.31 -2.02
N VAL A 263 18.91 34.61 -1.87
CA VAL A 263 18.93 33.25 -1.31
C VAL A 263 18.49 33.28 0.15
N ALA A 264 18.98 34.21 0.96
CA ALA A 264 18.62 34.32 2.36
C ALA A 264 17.12 34.65 2.54
N GLU A 265 16.58 35.54 1.71
CA GLU A 265 15.16 35.85 1.71
C GLU A 265 14.32 34.63 1.32
N LEU A 266 14.64 33.95 0.20
CA LEU A 266 13.95 32.75 -0.24
C LEU A 266 13.95 31.69 0.87
N LYS A 267 15.12 31.39 1.42
CA LYS A 267 15.28 30.43 2.51
C LYS A 267 14.43 30.78 3.72
N ARG A 268 14.50 32.03 4.20
CA ARG A 268 13.72 32.49 5.35
C ARG A 268 12.21 32.30 5.09
N THR A 269 11.79 32.69 3.88
CA THR A 269 10.38 32.65 3.48
C THR A 269 9.85 31.22 3.36
N MET A 270 10.63 30.30 2.79
CA MET A 270 10.23 28.89 2.72
C MET A 270 10.12 28.26 4.10
N LEU A 271 11.08 28.54 4.99
CA LEU A 271 11.05 28.06 6.37
C LEU A 271 9.84 28.59 7.17
N ALA A 272 9.38 29.82 6.89
CA ALA A 272 8.19 30.41 7.52
C ALA A 272 6.90 29.63 7.21
N THR A 273 6.84 28.91 6.08
CA THR A 273 5.71 28.02 5.71
C THR A 273 5.84 26.62 6.31
N SER A 274 6.83 26.33 7.15
CA SER A 274 7.23 24.98 7.58
C SER A 274 7.71 24.11 6.41
N GLY A 275 8.09 24.72 5.30
CA GLY A 275 8.77 24.08 4.18
C GLY A 275 10.28 24.06 4.36
N ASP A 276 11.01 24.00 3.26
CA ASP A 276 12.47 24.01 3.27
C ASP A 276 13.03 24.55 1.94
N TYR A 277 14.35 24.67 1.89
CA TYR A 277 15.09 25.20 0.76
C TYR A 277 16.17 24.23 0.30
N TYR A 278 16.33 24.08 -1.02
CA TYR A 278 17.27 23.15 -1.63
C TYR A 278 18.00 23.76 -2.83
N ALA A 279 19.27 23.39 -2.98
CA ALA A 279 20.03 23.74 -4.17
C ALA A 279 19.73 22.76 -5.31
N LEU A 280 19.47 23.24 -6.54
CA LEU A 280 19.09 22.43 -7.70
C LEU A 280 20.09 21.28 -7.97
N ARG A 281 21.39 21.54 -7.85
CA ARG A 281 22.48 20.60 -8.15
C ARG A 281 22.93 19.73 -6.97
N ASP A 282 22.26 19.82 -5.84
CA ASP A 282 22.54 18.91 -4.73
C ASP A 282 21.86 17.55 -4.99
N LYS A 283 22.64 16.48 -4.97
CA LYS A 283 22.17 15.09 -5.16
C LYS A 283 21.09 14.67 -4.15
N ASN A 284 21.06 15.32 -2.99
CA ASN A 284 20.11 15.05 -1.91
C ASN A 284 18.79 15.83 -2.05
N THR A 285 18.67 16.76 -2.98
CA THR A 285 17.47 17.61 -3.14
C THR A 285 16.20 16.77 -3.31
N ILE A 286 16.17 15.87 -4.27
CA ILE A 286 14.99 15.02 -4.52
C ILE A 286 14.69 14.10 -3.33
N PRO A 287 15.65 13.30 -2.81
CA PRO A 287 15.40 12.47 -1.63
C PRO A 287 14.91 13.27 -0.42
N SER A 288 15.48 14.45 -0.15
CA SER A 288 15.11 15.26 1.00
C SER A 288 13.70 15.82 0.87
N ILE A 289 13.30 16.32 -0.30
CA ILE A 289 11.94 16.81 -0.57
C ILE A 289 10.93 15.66 -0.36
N VAL A 290 11.19 14.49 -0.96
CA VAL A 290 10.31 13.32 -0.82
C VAL A 290 10.19 12.89 0.64
N GLN A 291 11.30 12.81 1.35
CA GLN A 291 11.32 12.42 2.77
C GLN A 291 10.55 13.42 3.65
N LYS A 292 10.72 14.73 3.44
CA LYS A 292 10.01 15.75 4.21
C LYS A 292 8.53 15.77 3.95
N ILE A 293 8.11 15.65 2.69
CA ILE A 293 6.69 15.54 2.34
C ILE A 293 6.09 14.26 2.94
N ALA A 294 6.79 13.12 2.88
CA ALA A 294 6.34 11.87 3.48
C ALA A 294 6.25 11.94 5.02
N ALA A 295 7.23 12.54 5.69
CA ALA A 295 7.25 12.70 7.14
C ALA A 295 6.10 13.61 7.64
N GLN A 296 5.69 14.58 6.84
CA GLN A 296 4.56 15.46 7.12
C GLN A 296 3.26 14.67 7.29
N ASP A 297 3.03 13.68 6.45
CA ASP A 297 1.81 12.89 6.46
C ASP A 297 1.76 11.91 7.63
N ALA A 298 2.90 11.31 7.98
CA ALA A 298 3.00 10.43 9.15
C ALA A 298 2.58 11.13 10.45
N SER A 299 2.78 12.45 10.54
CA SER A 299 2.38 13.25 11.70
C SER A 299 0.89 13.63 11.69
N ARG A 300 0.28 13.78 10.50
CA ARG A 300 -1.12 14.19 10.31
C ARG A 300 -2.11 13.04 10.26
N PHE A 301 -1.71 11.98 9.58
CA PHE A 301 -2.55 10.82 9.34
C PHE A 301 -2.08 9.65 10.22
N LYS A 302 -2.28 9.74 11.54
CA LYS A 302 -2.39 8.54 12.38
C LYS A 302 -3.69 7.83 11.99
N GLY A 303 -3.73 7.30 10.79
CA GLY A 303 -4.82 6.46 10.32
C GLY A 303 -4.89 5.22 11.21
N THR A 304 -6.08 4.87 11.65
CA THR A 304 -6.29 3.55 12.25
C THR A 304 -5.78 2.50 11.28
N PRO A 305 -4.81 1.67 11.68
CA PRO A 305 -4.23 0.68 10.79
C PRO A 305 -5.35 -0.22 10.25
N ARG A 306 -5.50 -0.26 8.94
CA ARG A 306 -6.48 -1.14 8.30
C ARG A 306 -5.94 -2.56 8.39
N VAL A 307 -6.48 -3.32 9.32
CA VAL A 307 -6.14 -4.72 9.49
C VAL A 307 -6.79 -5.50 8.35
N THR A 308 -6.02 -5.88 7.34
CA THR A 308 -6.50 -6.76 6.28
C THR A 308 -6.23 -8.20 6.71
N ARG A 309 -7.31 -8.97 6.86
CA ARG A 309 -7.23 -10.40 7.17
C ARG A 309 -7.36 -11.18 5.88
N THR A 310 -6.35 -11.99 5.57
CA THR A 310 -6.35 -12.87 4.40
C THR A 310 -6.43 -14.31 4.89
N ASP A 311 -7.48 -15.04 4.48
CA ASP A 311 -7.65 -16.45 4.83
C ASP A 311 -6.59 -17.28 4.10
N GLN A 312 -5.96 -18.20 4.82
CA GLN A 312 -4.97 -19.12 4.27
C GLN A 312 -5.32 -20.59 4.56
N PRO A 313 -6.41 -21.12 3.97
CA PRO A 313 -6.80 -22.52 4.16
C PRO A 313 -5.96 -23.50 3.35
N GLN A 314 -5.18 -23.02 2.37
CA GLN A 314 -4.55 -23.83 1.32
C GLN A 314 -3.69 -24.97 1.88
N LEU A 315 -2.86 -24.67 2.87
CA LEU A 315 -1.92 -25.65 3.45
C LEU A 315 -2.67 -26.78 4.15
N LEU A 316 -3.78 -26.48 4.86
CA LEU A 316 -4.63 -27.48 5.50
C LEU A 316 -5.40 -28.30 4.48
N LEU A 317 -5.91 -27.69 3.41
CA LEU A 317 -6.62 -28.39 2.33
C LEU A 317 -5.72 -29.39 1.60
N TYR A 318 -4.46 -29.01 1.30
CA TYR A 318 -3.50 -29.94 0.71
C TYR A 318 -3.17 -31.11 1.65
N GLY A 319 -2.99 -30.82 2.94
CA GLY A 319 -2.78 -31.87 3.94
C GLY A 319 -3.95 -32.83 4.03
N MET A 320 -5.20 -32.35 4.04
CA MET A 320 -6.40 -33.16 4.04
C MET A 320 -6.51 -34.02 2.77
N LEU A 321 -6.20 -33.48 1.60
CA LEU A 321 -6.21 -34.19 0.33
C LEU A 321 -5.25 -35.37 0.36
N ILE A 322 -4.04 -35.21 0.87
CA ILE A 322 -3.05 -36.27 1.02
C ILE A 322 -3.55 -37.38 1.95
N ILE A 323 -4.19 -37.04 3.06
CA ILE A 323 -4.75 -37.97 4.01
C ILE A 323 -5.88 -38.79 3.36
N ILE A 324 -6.78 -38.12 2.62
CA ILE A 324 -7.89 -38.80 1.92
C ILE A 324 -7.37 -39.81 0.88
N ILE A 325 -6.38 -39.39 0.07
CA ILE A 325 -5.75 -40.29 -0.91
C ILE A 325 -5.11 -41.49 -0.20
N SER A 326 -4.43 -41.28 0.93
CA SER A 326 -3.81 -42.31 1.71
C SER A 326 -4.84 -43.32 2.27
N LEU A 327 -5.99 -42.80 2.75
CA LEU A 327 -7.10 -43.64 3.23
C LEU A 327 -7.69 -44.52 2.10
N ILE A 328 -7.90 -43.94 0.92
CA ILE A 328 -8.40 -44.68 -0.26
C ILE A 328 -7.45 -45.80 -0.64
N ILE A 329 -6.15 -45.56 -0.68
CA ILE A 329 -5.13 -46.56 -1.01
C ILE A 329 -5.13 -47.69 0.04
N ILE A 330 -5.24 -47.37 1.31
CA ILE A 330 -5.25 -48.37 2.40
C ILE A 330 -6.55 -49.19 2.34
N ASP A 331 -7.70 -48.56 2.11
CA ASP A 331 -9.00 -49.26 2.00
C ASP A 331 -9.01 -50.22 0.80
N TRP A 332 -8.47 -49.76 -0.34
CA TRP A 332 -8.31 -50.65 -1.52
C TRP A 332 -7.43 -51.84 -1.22
N ARG A 333 -6.36 -51.67 -0.45
CA ARG A 333 -5.43 -52.74 -0.08
C ARG A 333 -5.98 -53.67 1.01
N LEU A 334 -6.96 -53.22 1.80
CA LEU A 334 -7.65 -54.04 2.81
C LEU A 334 -8.75 -54.92 2.21
N ARG A 335 -9.29 -54.55 1.03
CA ARG A 335 -10.33 -55.29 0.33
C ARG A 335 -9.81 -56.43 -0.54
N ILE A 336 -8.49 -56.53 -0.76
CA ILE A 336 -7.79 -57.59 -1.47
C ILE A 336 -7.15 -58.55 -0.45
#